data_797836b41a05749564b185f9c84bdf7b
#
_entry.id   797836b41a05749564b185f9c84bdf7b
#
_cell.length_a   1.000
_cell.length_b   1.000
_cell.length_c   1.000
_cell.angle_alpha   90.00
_cell.angle_beta   90.00
_cell.angle_gamma   90.00
#
_symmetry.space_group_name_H-M   'P 1'
#
loop_
_entity.id
_entity.type
_entity.pdbx_description
1 polymer ?
#
loop_
_entity_poly.entity_id
_entity_poly.type
_entity_poly.pdbx_seq_one_letter_code
_entity_poly.pdbx_strand_id
1 'polypeptide(L)'
;MNNIKIGIASDHRGFTAKEFLKEYFDENDIYVIDFGTNSAESVDFPVYAKKLGEAIQNEEIDLGIAICGTGIGMSIVLNKMKGVYCAKVSNESEAILCRSHNNANVIAMSEEINHEVMKMIVNNFIETPFSNVSKYIRRNNMIKEIENE
;
A
#
# COMPACT_ATOMS: atom_id res chain seq x y z
N MET A 1 -16.99 12.66 -3.82
CA MET A 1 -16.11 11.79 -4.06
C MET A 1 -15.70 10.92 -2.89
N ASN A 2 -14.76 10.17 -3.05
CA ASN A 2 -14.43 9.16 -2.08
C ASN A 2 -13.93 9.72 -0.77
N ASN A 3 -14.47 9.16 0.31
CA ASN A 3 -13.94 9.41 1.63
C ASN A 3 -12.89 8.35 2.01
N ILE A 4 -12.18 7.83 1.00
CA ILE A 4 -11.14 6.82 1.24
C ILE A 4 -9.98 7.47 1.99
N LYS A 5 -9.64 6.88 3.12
CA LYS A 5 -8.51 7.33 3.94
C LYS A 5 -7.26 6.57 3.52
N ILE A 6 -6.21 7.31 3.19
CA ILE A 6 -4.98 6.76 2.63
C ILE A 6 -3.82 7.02 3.57
N GLY A 7 -2.98 6.01 3.80
CA GLY A 7 -1.75 6.15 4.55
C GLY A 7 -0.54 5.83 3.68
N ILE A 8 0.59 6.40 4.03
CA ILE A 8 1.86 6.14 3.34
C ILE A 8 2.97 5.97 4.36
N ALA A 9 3.89 5.05 4.09
CA ALA A 9 5.05 4.80 4.92
C ALA A 9 6.23 4.36 4.07
N SER A 10 7.43 4.61 4.54
CA SER A 10 8.65 4.15 3.88
C SER A 10 9.75 3.92 4.90
N ASP A 11 10.79 3.21 4.49
CA ASP A 11 12.06 3.25 5.20
C ASP A 11 12.91 4.40 4.60
N HIS A 12 14.20 4.46 4.98
CA HIS A 12 15.10 5.51 4.48
C HIS A 12 15.32 5.42 2.97
N ARG A 13 15.27 4.21 2.39
CA ARG A 13 15.44 4.01 0.94
C ARG A 13 14.25 4.59 0.18
N GLY A 14 13.06 4.44 0.70
CA GLY A 14 11.84 4.94 0.07
C GLY A 14 11.46 6.36 0.43
N PHE A 15 12.23 7.03 1.27
CA PHE A 15 11.88 8.35 1.77
C PHE A 15 11.67 9.39 0.66
N THR A 16 12.59 9.46 -0.31
CA THR A 16 12.48 10.44 -1.41
C THR A 16 11.21 10.18 -2.24
N ALA A 17 10.92 8.92 -2.55
CA ALA A 17 9.72 8.56 -3.31
C ALA A 17 8.45 8.88 -2.50
N LYS A 18 8.47 8.64 -1.18
CA LYS A 18 7.34 8.97 -0.31
C LYS A 18 7.07 10.47 -0.33
N GLU A 19 8.10 11.29 -0.21
CA GLU A 19 7.93 12.75 -0.24
C GLU A 19 7.41 13.23 -1.61
N PHE A 20 7.90 12.62 -2.69
CA PHE A 20 7.39 12.90 -4.03
C PHE A 20 5.89 12.61 -4.14
N LEU A 21 5.45 11.45 -3.67
CA LEU A 21 4.03 11.09 -3.72
C LEU A 21 3.19 11.97 -2.82
N LYS A 22 3.69 12.35 -1.65
CA LYS A 22 2.96 13.28 -0.76
C LYS A 22 2.72 14.62 -1.46
N GLU A 23 3.72 15.15 -2.13
CA GLU A 23 3.58 16.39 -2.89
C GLU A 23 2.57 16.23 -4.02
N TYR A 24 2.64 15.12 -4.76
CA TYR A 24 1.69 14.81 -5.81
C TYR A 24 0.26 14.73 -5.28
N PHE A 25 0.04 14.07 -4.15
CA PHE A 25 -1.27 13.97 -3.53
C PHE A 25 -1.78 15.35 -3.09
N ASP A 26 -0.90 16.16 -2.50
CA ASP A 26 -1.26 17.51 -2.06
C ASP A 26 -1.69 18.39 -3.24
N GLU A 27 -0.95 18.34 -4.35
CA GLU A 27 -1.28 19.08 -5.57
C GLU A 27 -2.62 18.66 -6.18
N ASN A 28 -3.09 17.47 -5.87
CA ASN A 28 -4.34 16.91 -6.38
C ASN A 28 -5.45 16.84 -5.32
N ASP A 29 -5.27 17.57 -4.22
CA ASP A 29 -6.24 17.66 -3.13
C ASP A 29 -6.60 16.28 -2.52
N ILE A 30 -5.63 15.37 -2.50
CA ILE A 30 -5.79 14.05 -1.88
C ILE A 30 -5.08 14.06 -0.54
N TYR A 31 -5.83 13.90 0.54
CA TYR A 31 -5.26 13.85 1.88
C TYR A 31 -4.64 12.48 2.14
N VAL A 32 -3.41 12.46 2.63
CA VAL A 32 -2.70 11.24 2.98
C VAL A 32 -2.06 11.39 4.37
N ILE A 33 -2.11 10.33 5.16
CA ILE A 33 -1.47 10.31 6.48
C ILE A 33 -0.09 9.68 6.34
N ASP A 34 0.94 10.40 6.77
CA ASP A 34 2.33 9.94 6.72
C ASP A 34 2.70 9.24 8.03
N PHE A 35 3.02 7.96 7.95
CA PHE A 35 3.42 7.14 9.09
C PHE A 35 4.95 7.03 9.24
N GLY A 36 5.70 7.81 8.48
CA GLY A 36 7.18 7.84 8.53
C GLY A 36 7.79 6.96 7.44
N THR A 37 9.10 6.89 7.34
CA THR A 37 10.07 7.63 8.16
C THR A 37 10.12 9.12 7.74
N ASN A 38 10.81 9.94 8.56
CA ASN A 38 10.82 11.38 8.37
C ASN A 38 12.17 11.91 7.85
N SER A 39 13.09 11.04 7.50
CA SER A 39 14.40 11.43 6.98
C SER A 39 15.02 10.31 6.16
N ALA A 40 16.15 10.62 5.52
CA ALA A 40 16.91 9.63 4.77
C ALA A 40 17.93 8.86 5.63
N GLU A 41 17.94 9.10 6.94
CA GLU A 41 18.80 8.36 7.85
C GLU A 41 18.34 6.91 7.99
N SER A 42 19.30 5.99 8.04
CA SER A 42 19.03 4.55 8.07
C SER A 42 18.08 4.15 9.19
N VAL A 43 17.04 3.42 8.84
CA VAL A 43 16.04 2.88 9.78
C VAL A 43 15.69 1.46 9.37
N ASP A 44 15.06 0.74 10.27
CA ASP A 44 14.59 -0.62 10.01
C ASP A 44 13.19 -0.61 9.42
N PHE A 45 13.04 -1.13 8.21
CA PHE A 45 11.78 -1.09 7.48
C PHE A 45 10.60 -1.71 8.22
N PRO A 46 10.77 -2.80 9.02
CA PRO A 46 9.62 -3.40 9.70
C PRO A 46 8.91 -2.46 10.67
N VAL A 47 9.62 -1.51 11.25
CA VAL A 47 9.02 -0.52 12.16
C VAL A 47 7.93 0.27 11.45
N TYR A 48 8.22 0.73 10.23
CA TYR A 48 7.30 1.58 9.47
C TYR A 48 6.24 0.78 8.76
N ALA A 49 6.57 -0.43 8.29
CA ALA A 49 5.58 -1.37 7.76
C ALA A 49 4.52 -1.68 8.83
N LYS A 50 4.97 -1.94 10.06
CA LYS A 50 4.06 -2.26 11.17
C LYS A 50 3.14 -1.09 11.48
N LYS A 51 3.65 0.13 11.49
CA LYS A 51 2.81 1.32 11.74
C LYS A 51 1.70 1.43 10.70
N LEU A 52 2.02 1.23 9.45
CA LEU A 52 1.04 1.28 8.37
C LEU A 52 0.01 0.17 8.50
N GLY A 53 0.47 -1.05 8.78
CA GLY A 53 -0.42 -2.19 8.96
C GLY A 53 -1.35 -2.04 10.16
N GLU A 54 -0.85 -1.50 11.27
CA GLU A 54 -1.68 -1.21 12.43
C GLU A 54 -2.76 -0.19 12.12
N ALA A 55 -2.46 0.80 11.29
CA ALA A 55 -3.45 1.79 10.86
C ALA A 55 -4.57 1.14 10.03
N ILE A 56 -4.25 0.14 9.21
CA ILE A 56 -5.27 -0.66 8.51
C ILE A 56 -6.12 -1.43 9.53
N GLN A 57 -5.47 -2.11 10.47
CA GLN A 57 -6.17 -2.93 11.48
C GLN A 57 -7.08 -2.10 12.38
N ASN A 58 -6.68 -0.88 12.69
CA ASN A 58 -7.43 0.03 13.55
C ASN A 58 -8.44 0.90 12.78
N GLU A 59 -8.55 0.65 11.47
CA GLU A 59 -9.45 1.40 10.60
C GLU A 59 -9.18 2.91 10.56
N GLU A 60 -7.93 3.29 10.84
CA GLU A 60 -7.48 4.67 10.69
C GLU A 60 -7.33 5.04 9.21
N ILE A 61 -7.00 4.05 8.39
CA ILE A 61 -6.90 4.19 6.93
C ILE A 61 -7.59 3.02 6.26
N ASP A 62 -8.01 3.24 5.03
CA ASP A 62 -8.63 2.20 4.20
C ASP A 62 -7.62 1.55 3.26
N LEU A 63 -6.68 2.34 2.75
CA LEU A 63 -5.65 1.89 1.80
C LEU A 63 -4.30 2.41 2.24
N GLY A 64 -3.28 1.59 2.07
CA GLY A 64 -1.91 1.95 2.43
C GLY A 64 -0.93 1.82 1.27
N ILE A 65 0.08 2.68 1.29
CA ILE A 65 1.17 2.67 0.31
C ILE A 65 2.48 2.56 1.08
N ALA A 66 3.27 1.53 0.79
CA ALA A 66 4.54 1.28 1.45
C ALA A 66 5.67 1.28 0.42
N ILE A 67 6.79 1.93 0.72
CA ILE A 67 7.93 2.04 -0.18
C ILE A 67 9.21 1.71 0.57
N CYS A 68 10.01 0.81 0.01
CA CYS A 68 11.36 0.55 0.51
C CYS A 68 12.28 0.33 -0.70
N GLY A 69 13.48 -0.16 -0.47
CA GLY A 69 14.43 -0.37 -1.57
C GLY A 69 13.88 -1.23 -2.69
N THR A 70 13.22 -2.33 -2.37
CA THR A 70 12.70 -3.29 -3.35
C THR A 70 11.18 -3.47 -3.28
N GLY A 71 10.55 -3.07 -2.19
CA GLY A 71 9.15 -3.38 -1.90
C GLY A 71 8.97 -4.75 -1.27
N ILE A 72 9.98 -5.61 -1.33
CA ILE A 72 9.88 -7.00 -0.87
C ILE A 72 9.69 -7.07 0.63
N GLY A 73 10.58 -6.41 1.39
CA GLY A 73 10.54 -6.45 2.84
C GLY A 73 9.25 -5.89 3.42
N MET A 74 8.81 -4.76 2.90
CA MET A 74 7.52 -4.16 3.30
C MET A 74 6.38 -5.14 3.07
N SER A 75 6.36 -5.79 1.91
CA SER A 75 5.32 -6.76 1.55
C SER A 75 5.31 -7.94 2.53
N ILE A 76 6.47 -8.46 2.90
CA ILE A 76 6.55 -9.60 3.82
C ILE A 76 5.97 -9.24 5.19
N VAL A 77 6.40 -8.10 5.76
CA VAL A 77 5.91 -7.67 7.07
C VAL A 77 4.41 -7.45 7.07
N LEU A 78 3.92 -6.71 6.07
CA LEU A 78 2.50 -6.35 5.99
C LEU A 78 1.62 -7.59 5.86
N ASN A 79 2.06 -8.58 5.09
CA ASN A 79 1.28 -9.82 4.92
C ASN A 79 1.35 -10.75 6.15
N LYS A 80 2.21 -10.47 7.12
CA LYS A 80 2.20 -11.18 8.40
C LYS A 80 1.15 -10.62 9.36
N MET A 81 0.56 -9.47 9.04
CA MET A 81 -0.38 -8.79 9.92
C MET A 81 -1.81 -9.14 9.55
N LYS A 82 -2.59 -9.54 10.56
CA LYS A 82 -3.97 -9.98 10.34
C LYS A 82 -4.82 -8.86 9.74
N GLY A 83 -5.57 -9.18 8.69
CA GLY A 83 -6.42 -8.21 8.00
C GLY A 83 -5.69 -7.30 7.02
N VAL A 84 -4.37 -7.47 6.86
CA VAL A 84 -3.58 -6.68 5.93
C VAL A 84 -3.23 -7.55 4.73
N TYR A 85 -3.65 -7.12 3.55
CA TYR A 85 -3.44 -7.83 2.29
C TYR A 85 -2.63 -6.93 1.38
N CYS A 86 -1.33 -7.20 1.33
CA CYS A 86 -0.38 -6.35 0.62
C CYS A 86 0.05 -7.00 -0.70
N ALA A 87 -0.03 -6.24 -1.77
CA ALA A 87 0.51 -6.65 -3.06
C ALA A 87 1.77 -5.86 -3.36
N LYS A 88 2.86 -6.56 -3.69
CA LYS A 88 4.04 -5.89 -4.23
C LYS A 88 3.77 -5.61 -5.70
N VAL A 89 3.77 -4.35 -6.08
CA VAL A 89 3.42 -3.94 -7.44
C VAL A 89 4.55 -3.13 -8.07
N SER A 90 4.71 -3.29 -9.37
CA SER A 90 5.76 -2.58 -10.12
C SER A 90 5.22 -1.90 -11.37
N ASN A 91 3.95 -2.05 -11.67
CA ASN A 91 3.32 -1.43 -12.83
C ASN A 91 1.83 -1.20 -12.58
N GLU A 92 1.24 -0.46 -13.49
CA GLU A 92 -0.17 -0.06 -13.44
C GLU A 92 -1.12 -1.26 -13.45
N SER A 93 -0.84 -2.25 -14.28
CA SER A 93 -1.67 -3.44 -14.39
C SER A 93 -1.77 -4.19 -13.06
N GLU A 94 -0.65 -4.36 -12.38
CA GLU A 94 -0.62 -5.02 -11.08
C GLU A 94 -1.42 -4.24 -10.03
N ALA A 95 -1.36 -2.92 -10.08
CA ALA A 95 -2.14 -2.07 -9.16
C ALA A 95 -3.65 -2.25 -9.36
N ILE A 96 -4.08 -2.37 -10.60
CA ILE A 96 -5.49 -2.62 -10.94
C ILE A 96 -5.90 -4.01 -10.48
N LEU A 97 -5.12 -5.03 -10.82
CA LEU A 97 -5.47 -6.42 -10.56
C LEU A 97 -5.48 -6.75 -9.06
N CYS A 98 -4.56 -6.19 -8.30
CA CYS A 98 -4.53 -6.46 -6.86
C CYS A 98 -5.79 -5.93 -6.15
N ARG A 99 -6.38 -4.86 -6.68
CA ARG A 99 -7.65 -4.34 -6.17
C ARG A 99 -8.81 -5.16 -6.69
N SER A 100 -8.94 -5.27 -8.01
CA SER A 100 -10.12 -5.88 -8.63
C SER A 100 -10.27 -7.36 -8.32
N HIS A 101 -9.16 -8.09 -8.19
CA HIS A 101 -9.17 -9.54 -7.96
C HIS A 101 -8.95 -9.93 -6.50
N ASN A 102 -8.12 -9.21 -5.77
CA ASN A 102 -7.69 -9.63 -4.45
C ASN A 102 -8.14 -8.70 -3.32
N ASN A 103 -8.73 -7.58 -3.66
CA ASN A 103 -9.14 -6.59 -2.68
C ASN A 103 -7.98 -6.21 -1.74
N ALA A 104 -6.77 -6.12 -2.29
CA ALA A 104 -5.59 -5.74 -1.51
C ALA A 104 -5.79 -4.36 -0.92
N ASN A 105 -5.48 -4.19 0.35
CA ASN A 105 -5.63 -2.89 1.01
C ASN A 105 -4.31 -2.15 1.19
N VAL A 106 -3.19 -2.76 0.81
CA VAL A 106 -1.88 -2.11 0.81
C VAL A 106 -1.12 -2.50 -0.45
N ILE A 107 -0.37 -1.57 -1.01
CA ILE A 107 0.63 -1.90 -2.03
C ILE A 107 2.02 -1.58 -1.49
N ALA A 108 2.99 -2.39 -1.91
CA ALA A 108 4.41 -2.16 -1.61
C ALA A 108 5.15 -1.95 -2.92
N MET A 109 5.99 -0.92 -2.97
CA MET A 109 6.72 -0.55 -4.18
C MET A 109 8.21 -0.39 -3.91
N SER A 110 9.01 -0.64 -4.95
CA SER A 110 10.44 -0.31 -4.94
C SER A 110 10.65 1.18 -5.15
N GLU A 111 11.61 1.75 -4.45
CA GLU A 111 12.03 3.13 -4.67
C GLU A 111 12.56 3.39 -6.09
N GLU A 112 12.97 2.33 -6.78
CA GLU A 112 13.57 2.43 -8.11
C GLU A 112 12.54 2.63 -9.23
N ILE A 113 11.25 2.48 -8.94
CA ILE A 113 10.21 2.72 -9.92
C ILE A 113 10.23 4.20 -10.34
N ASN A 114 10.16 4.44 -11.64
CA ASN A 114 10.07 5.80 -12.17
C ASN A 114 8.90 6.54 -11.50
N HIS A 115 9.11 7.78 -11.09
CA HIS A 115 8.12 8.56 -10.35
C HIS A 115 6.82 8.77 -11.13
N GLU A 116 6.89 8.94 -12.47
CA GLU A 116 5.68 9.07 -13.27
C GLU A 116 4.88 7.77 -13.29
N VAL A 117 5.57 6.63 -13.30
CA VAL A 117 4.93 5.31 -13.19
C VAL A 117 4.33 5.13 -11.79
N MET A 118 5.00 5.61 -10.75
CA MET A 118 4.43 5.58 -9.38
C MET A 118 3.10 6.32 -9.30
N LYS A 119 2.99 7.47 -9.96
CA LYS A 119 1.71 8.21 -10.01
C LYS A 119 0.60 7.36 -10.60
N MET A 120 0.89 6.68 -11.71
CA MET A 120 -0.09 5.81 -12.35
C MET A 120 -0.48 4.64 -11.46
N ILE A 121 0.50 4.04 -10.78
CA ILE A 121 0.27 2.94 -9.85
C ILE A 121 -0.66 3.38 -8.72
N VAL A 122 -0.34 4.48 -8.04
CA VAL A 122 -1.13 4.90 -6.87
C VAL A 122 -2.52 5.36 -7.26
N ASN A 123 -2.66 6.03 -8.41
CA ASN A 123 -3.98 6.45 -8.90
C ASN A 123 -4.87 5.23 -9.18
N ASN A 124 -4.34 4.24 -9.88
CA ASN A 124 -5.10 3.04 -10.19
C ASN A 124 -5.42 2.21 -8.94
N PHE A 125 -4.49 2.16 -7.99
CA PHE A 125 -4.73 1.49 -6.72
C PHE A 125 -5.88 2.14 -5.95
N ILE A 126 -5.90 3.47 -5.89
CA ILE A 126 -6.94 4.21 -5.17
C ILE A 126 -8.30 4.13 -5.87
N GLU A 127 -8.30 4.20 -7.19
CA GLU A 127 -9.53 4.31 -7.98
C GLU A 127 -10.19 2.98 -8.32
N THR A 128 -9.46 1.87 -8.27
CA THR A 128 -10.01 0.58 -8.68
C THR A 128 -10.74 -0.09 -7.52
N PRO A 129 -12.05 -0.38 -7.66
CA PRO A 129 -12.78 -1.10 -6.63
C PRO A 129 -12.54 -2.60 -6.74
N PHE A 130 -12.86 -3.34 -5.69
CA PHE A 130 -12.94 -4.79 -5.77
C PHE A 130 -14.10 -5.16 -6.70
N SER A 131 -13.86 -6.12 -7.59
CA SER A 131 -14.84 -6.46 -8.64
C SER A 131 -16.11 -7.15 -8.12
N ASN A 132 -16.03 -7.77 -6.94
CA ASN A 132 -17.13 -8.54 -6.35
C ASN A 132 -17.62 -9.71 -7.22
N VAL A 133 -16.78 -10.20 -8.13
CA VAL A 133 -17.05 -11.40 -8.91
C VAL A 133 -17.01 -12.60 -7.95
N SER A 134 -18.00 -13.47 -8.01
CA SER A 134 -18.18 -14.53 -7.02
C SER A 134 -16.97 -15.44 -6.82
N LYS A 135 -16.22 -15.76 -7.87
CA LYS A 135 -15.01 -16.58 -7.71
C LYS A 135 -13.90 -15.84 -6.93
N TYR A 136 -13.83 -14.51 -7.07
CA TYR A 136 -12.83 -13.72 -6.33
C TYR A 136 -13.24 -13.53 -4.87
N ILE A 137 -14.53 -13.34 -4.62
CA ILE A 137 -15.05 -13.31 -3.25
C ILE A 137 -14.70 -14.62 -2.54
N ARG A 138 -15.01 -15.75 -3.19
CA ARG A 138 -14.73 -17.08 -2.64
C ARG A 138 -13.23 -17.28 -2.34
N ARG A 139 -12.38 -16.96 -3.30
CA ARG A 139 -10.94 -17.15 -3.15
C ARG A 139 -10.35 -16.28 -2.07
N ASN A 140 -10.77 -15.03 -1.98
CA ASN A 140 -10.28 -14.13 -0.93
C ASN A 140 -10.79 -14.56 0.45
N ASN A 141 -11.98 -15.11 0.54
CA ASN A 141 -12.48 -15.67 1.79
C ASN A 141 -11.65 -16.90 2.23
N MET A 142 -11.15 -17.69 1.29
CA MET A 142 -10.24 -18.79 1.59
C MET A 142 -8.93 -18.29 2.19
N ILE A 143 -8.42 -17.15 1.72
CA ILE A 143 -7.23 -16.52 2.32
C ILE A 143 -7.52 -16.13 3.77
N LYS A 144 -8.68 -15.54 4.04
CA LYS A 144 -9.08 -15.17 5.39
C LYS A 144 -9.19 -16.38 6.31
N GLU A 145 -9.67 -17.51 5.80
CA GLU A 145 -9.73 -18.76 6.57
C GLU A 145 -8.33 -19.22 6.98
N ILE A 146 -7.38 -19.19 6.04
CA ILE A 146 -5.99 -19.53 6.32
C ILE A 146 -5.41 -18.63 7.39
N GLU A 147 -5.67 -17.34 7.30
CA GLU A 147 -5.20 -16.35 8.27
C GLU A 147 -5.71 -16.64 9.69
N ASN A 148 -6.89 -17.20 9.81
CA ASN A 148 -7.54 -17.46 11.09
C ASN A 148 -7.36 -18.91 11.62
N GLU A 149 -6.55 -19.73 10.96
CA GLU A 149 -6.23 -21.09 11.41
C GLU A 149 -5.38 -21.16 12.69
#